data_7e4be72ea9894d3316356f2a01886991
#
_entry.id   7e4be72ea9894d3316356f2a01886991
#
_cell.length_a   1.000
_cell.length_b   1.000
_cell.length_c   1.000
_cell.angle_alpha   90.00
_cell.angle_beta   90.00
_cell.angle_gamma   90.00
#
_symmetry.space_group_name_H-M   'P 1'
#
loop_
_entity.id
_entity.type
_entity.pdbx_description
1 polymer ?
#
loop_
_entity_poly.entity_id
_entity_poly.type
_entity_poly.pdbx_seq_one_letter_code
_entity_poly.pdbx_strand_id
1 'polypeptide(L)'
;METELLSEARRCLDSLDLTKALSLCRDAVAHSPADADAHAMLGEVCLQTGSLEEAESALLRSVELTASGGAGRYMYLGQLADGPQSLQWYERGVDILRSQRSAAESASGEREELQARWLETTQALAIGLCAIAELYLSDLCFEADAEERCEALASEALDLVKPLEVKKRKKKRERERETKRHRPWTLR
;
A
#
# COMPACT_ATOMS: atom_id res chain seq x y z
N MET A 1 18.80 -7.32 15.82
CA MET A 1 19.58 -7.40 14.56
C MET A 1 18.68 -7.45 13.33
N GLU A 2 17.80 -8.46 13.23
CA GLU A 2 16.89 -8.64 12.08
C GLU A 2 15.91 -7.47 11.89
N THR A 3 15.19 -7.08 12.94
CA THR A 3 14.30 -5.92 12.93
C THR A 3 15.02 -4.59 12.63
N GLU A 4 16.30 -4.49 12.95
CA GLU A 4 17.13 -3.31 12.66
C GLU A 4 17.48 -3.26 11.17
N LEU A 5 17.84 -4.39 10.55
CA LEU A 5 18.12 -4.46 9.10
C LEU A 5 16.88 -4.06 8.28
N LEU A 6 15.70 -4.59 8.62
CA LEU A 6 14.45 -4.24 7.93
C LEU A 6 14.05 -2.77 8.17
N SER A 7 14.25 -2.27 9.39
CA SER A 7 13.98 -0.86 9.69
C SER A 7 14.92 0.09 8.93
N GLU A 8 16.18 -0.28 8.78
CA GLU A 8 17.15 0.49 8.00
C GLU A 8 16.87 0.37 6.50
N ALA A 9 16.52 -0.82 6.00
CA ALA A 9 16.11 -1.03 4.62
C ALA A 9 14.89 -0.16 4.26
N ARG A 10 13.89 -0.08 5.16
CA ARG A 10 12.73 0.80 4.98
C ARG A 10 13.15 2.27 4.89
N ARG A 11 14.01 2.74 5.77
CA ARG A 11 14.53 4.13 5.71
C ARG A 11 15.29 4.42 4.43
N CYS A 12 16.09 3.46 3.94
CA CYS A 12 16.80 3.59 2.67
C CYS A 12 15.82 3.64 1.49
N LEU A 13 14.78 2.82 1.52
CA LEU A 13 13.70 2.83 0.53
C LEU A 13 12.98 4.19 0.51
N ASP A 14 12.60 4.72 1.67
CA ASP A 14 11.93 6.02 1.81
C ASP A 14 12.82 7.19 1.32
N SER A 15 14.15 7.04 1.43
CA SER A 15 15.12 8.02 0.92
C SER A 15 15.57 7.76 -0.52
N LEU A 16 14.99 6.76 -1.20
CA LEU A 16 15.33 6.33 -2.57
C LEU A 16 16.78 5.83 -2.73
N ASP A 17 17.43 5.41 -1.64
CA ASP A 17 18.72 4.69 -1.71
C ASP A 17 18.47 3.20 -1.97
N LEU A 18 18.03 2.90 -3.19
CA LEU A 18 17.60 1.56 -3.59
C LEU A 18 18.74 0.54 -3.53
N THR A 19 19.97 0.96 -3.81
CA THR A 19 21.15 0.08 -3.79
C THR A 19 21.42 -0.43 -2.37
N LYS A 20 21.41 0.48 -1.39
CA LYS A 20 21.60 0.11 0.01
C LYS A 20 20.40 -0.67 0.55
N ALA A 21 19.17 -0.27 0.21
CA ALA A 21 17.97 -1.01 0.59
C ALA A 21 18.03 -2.47 0.12
N LEU A 22 18.41 -2.70 -1.14
CA LEU A 22 18.53 -4.05 -1.72
C LEU A 22 19.56 -4.91 -1.00
N SER A 23 20.74 -4.34 -0.69
CA SER A 23 21.77 -5.05 0.08
C SER A 23 21.25 -5.46 1.46
N LEU A 24 20.62 -4.53 2.19
CA LEU A 24 20.07 -4.79 3.52
C LEU A 24 18.96 -5.85 3.51
N CYS A 25 18.09 -5.83 2.49
CA CYS A 25 17.05 -6.85 2.36
C CYS A 25 17.62 -8.25 2.08
N ARG A 26 18.64 -8.34 1.21
CA ARG A 26 19.34 -9.63 0.96
C ARG A 26 20.04 -10.14 2.20
N ASP A 27 20.69 -9.27 2.97
CA ASP A 27 21.30 -9.64 4.24
C ASP A 27 20.25 -10.12 5.26
N ALA A 28 19.08 -9.45 5.33
CA ALA A 28 18.00 -9.87 6.22
C ALA A 28 17.47 -11.26 5.85
N VAL A 29 17.21 -11.54 4.57
CA VAL A 29 16.79 -12.86 4.08
C VAL A 29 17.87 -13.93 4.32
N ALA A 30 19.14 -13.60 4.17
CA ALA A 30 20.24 -14.52 4.44
C ALA A 30 20.34 -14.90 5.93
N HIS A 31 20.08 -13.95 6.84
CA HIS A 31 20.05 -14.21 8.28
C HIS A 31 18.82 -14.98 8.72
N SER A 32 17.66 -14.71 8.12
CA SER A 32 16.37 -15.31 8.47
C SER A 32 15.59 -15.73 7.24
N PRO A 33 15.93 -16.88 6.63
CA PRO A 33 15.27 -17.36 5.41
C PRO A 33 13.78 -17.72 5.58
N ALA A 34 13.30 -17.81 6.80
CA ALA A 34 11.90 -18.08 7.14
C ALA A 34 11.12 -16.81 7.53
N ASP A 35 11.73 -15.63 7.47
CA ASP A 35 11.05 -14.37 7.74
C ASP A 35 10.27 -13.90 6.51
N ALA A 36 8.94 -13.95 6.61
CA ALA A 36 8.03 -13.54 5.56
C ALA A 36 8.12 -12.03 5.25
N ASP A 37 8.41 -11.20 6.25
CA ASP A 37 8.48 -9.74 6.08
C ASP A 37 9.79 -9.32 5.43
N ALA A 38 10.89 -10.04 5.68
CA ALA A 38 12.15 -9.87 4.97
C ALA A 38 12.00 -10.17 3.47
N HIS A 39 11.34 -11.27 3.13
CA HIS A 39 11.04 -11.61 1.75
C HIS A 39 10.08 -10.61 1.09
N ALA A 40 9.06 -10.11 1.81
CA ALA A 40 8.15 -9.10 1.28
C ALA A 40 8.87 -7.80 0.97
N MET A 41 9.75 -7.35 1.86
CA MET A 41 10.53 -6.12 1.65
C MET A 41 11.56 -6.28 0.53
N LEU A 42 12.20 -7.44 0.41
CA LEU A 42 13.08 -7.74 -0.72
C LEU A 42 12.30 -7.62 -2.04
N GLY A 43 11.11 -8.21 -2.12
CA GLY A 43 10.26 -8.12 -3.30
C GLY A 43 9.87 -6.69 -3.65
N GLU A 44 9.50 -5.87 -2.67
CA GLU A 44 9.18 -4.45 -2.86
C GLU A 44 10.39 -3.67 -3.42
N VAL A 45 11.58 -3.87 -2.86
CA VAL A 45 12.79 -3.19 -3.33
C VAL A 45 13.20 -3.67 -4.72
N CYS A 46 13.09 -4.97 -5.00
CA CYS A 46 13.36 -5.55 -6.32
C CYS A 46 12.41 -4.99 -7.40
N LEU A 47 11.13 -4.76 -7.09
CA LEU A 47 10.20 -4.08 -8.00
C LEU A 47 10.68 -2.67 -8.35
N GLN A 48 11.12 -1.90 -7.35
CA GLN A 48 11.60 -0.54 -7.58
C GLN A 48 12.93 -0.47 -8.32
N THR A 49 13.75 -1.52 -8.24
CA THR A 49 15.00 -1.63 -9.00
C THR A 49 14.81 -2.25 -10.39
N GLY A 50 13.60 -2.72 -10.72
CA GLY A 50 13.29 -3.36 -12.00
C GLY A 50 13.71 -4.84 -12.08
N SER A 51 14.08 -5.47 -10.96
CA SER A 51 14.47 -6.89 -10.89
C SER A 51 13.22 -7.77 -10.72
N LEU A 52 12.38 -7.85 -11.77
CA LEU A 52 11.02 -8.41 -11.67
C LEU A 52 11.00 -9.89 -11.29
N GLU A 53 11.90 -10.71 -11.80
CA GLU A 53 11.99 -12.14 -11.50
C GLU A 53 12.35 -12.40 -10.02
N GLU A 54 13.33 -11.64 -9.50
CA GLU A 54 13.70 -11.70 -8.08
C GLU A 54 12.57 -11.20 -7.17
N ALA A 55 11.86 -10.15 -7.61
CA ALA A 55 10.71 -9.61 -6.90
C ALA A 55 9.59 -10.65 -6.76
N GLU A 56 9.20 -11.28 -7.86
CA GLU A 56 8.17 -12.33 -7.87
C GLU A 56 8.54 -13.50 -6.97
N SER A 57 9.76 -14.01 -7.11
CA SER A 57 10.27 -15.13 -6.29
C SER A 57 10.24 -14.79 -4.80
N ALA A 58 10.69 -13.61 -4.41
CA ALA A 58 10.69 -13.17 -3.02
C ALA A 58 9.25 -12.99 -2.47
N LEU A 59 8.36 -12.38 -3.24
CA LEU A 59 6.97 -12.18 -2.83
C LEU A 59 6.21 -13.51 -2.69
N LEU A 60 6.36 -14.43 -3.63
CA LEU A 60 5.77 -15.77 -3.54
C LEU A 60 6.28 -16.49 -2.29
N ARG A 61 7.59 -16.42 -2.00
CA ARG A 61 8.13 -16.99 -0.78
C ARG A 61 7.56 -16.38 0.49
N SER A 62 7.35 -15.07 0.48
CA SER A 62 6.69 -14.37 1.59
C SER A 62 5.27 -14.86 1.84
N VAL A 63 4.48 -15.09 0.78
CA VAL A 63 3.11 -15.62 0.86
C VAL A 63 3.08 -17.07 1.35
N GLU A 64 4.01 -17.92 0.89
CA GLU A 64 4.15 -19.30 1.37
C GLU A 64 4.44 -19.37 2.88
N LEU A 65 5.30 -18.47 3.38
CA LEU A 65 5.68 -18.43 4.79
C LEU A 65 4.53 -17.92 5.66
N THR A 66 3.74 -16.97 5.17
CA THR A 66 2.64 -16.39 5.95
C THR A 66 1.51 -15.90 5.05
N ALA A 67 0.47 -16.71 4.88
CA ALA A 67 -0.70 -16.35 4.08
C ALA A 67 -1.53 -15.21 4.67
N SER A 68 -1.46 -14.97 6.00
CA SER A 68 -2.16 -13.89 6.70
C SER A 68 -1.34 -12.60 6.83
N GLY A 69 -0.21 -12.51 6.15
CA GLY A 69 0.67 -11.34 6.18
C GLY A 69 0.04 -10.09 5.57
N GLY A 70 0.80 -9.00 5.56
CA GLY A 70 0.35 -7.70 5.06
C GLY A 70 -0.14 -7.75 3.60
N ALA A 71 -1.11 -6.90 3.27
CA ALA A 71 -1.73 -6.84 1.95
C ALA A 71 -0.73 -6.48 0.83
N GLY A 72 0.33 -5.72 1.15
CA GLY A 72 1.30 -5.22 0.18
C GLY A 72 1.89 -6.29 -0.72
N ARG A 73 2.24 -7.48 -0.16
CA ARG A 73 2.79 -8.61 -0.94
C ARG A 73 1.84 -9.09 -2.04
N TYR A 74 0.55 -9.12 -1.77
CA TYR A 74 -0.48 -9.50 -2.73
C TYR A 74 -0.70 -8.42 -3.79
N MET A 75 -0.64 -7.15 -3.38
CA MET A 75 -0.72 -6.02 -4.31
C MET A 75 0.45 -6.01 -5.30
N TYR A 76 1.67 -6.29 -4.81
CA TYR A 76 2.85 -6.38 -5.66
C TYR A 76 2.83 -7.61 -6.59
N LEU A 77 2.33 -8.76 -6.12
CA LEU A 77 2.12 -9.93 -6.98
C LEU A 77 1.07 -9.66 -8.07
N GLY A 78 0.03 -8.89 -7.73
CA GLY A 78 -0.95 -8.43 -8.71
C GLY A 78 -0.34 -7.54 -9.81
N GLN A 79 0.64 -6.70 -9.47
CA GLN A 79 1.37 -5.87 -10.44
C GLN A 79 2.30 -6.68 -11.35
N LEU A 80 2.78 -7.83 -10.91
CA LEU A 80 3.70 -8.70 -11.65
C LEU A 80 2.99 -9.71 -12.53
N ALA A 81 1.76 -10.07 -12.19
CA ALA A 81 0.95 -11.04 -12.92
C ALA A 81 0.04 -10.35 -13.95
N ASP A 82 -0.48 -11.13 -14.89
CA ASP A 82 -1.41 -10.68 -15.92
C ASP A 82 -2.79 -11.31 -15.78
N GLY A 83 -3.81 -10.65 -16.32
CA GLY A 83 -5.17 -11.16 -16.48
C GLY A 83 -5.78 -11.75 -15.21
N PRO A 84 -6.39 -12.97 -15.29
CA PRO A 84 -7.08 -13.58 -14.16
C PRO A 84 -6.19 -13.86 -12.94
N GLN A 85 -4.89 -14.09 -13.13
CA GLN A 85 -3.96 -14.32 -12.02
C GLN A 85 -3.69 -13.02 -11.26
N SER A 86 -3.51 -11.92 -11.98
CA SER A 86 -3.39 -10.58 -11.39
C SER A 86 -4.63 -10.24 -10.55
N LEU A 87 -5.83 -10.52 -11.10
CA LEU A 87 -7.10 -10.32 -10.38
C LEU A 87 -7.14 -11.08 -9.05
N GLN A 88 -6.78 -12.36 -9.04
CA GLN A 88 -6.78 -13.16 -7.81
C GLN A 88 -5.87 -12.59 -6.73
N TRP A 89 -4.68 -12.11 -7.11
CA TRP A 89 -3.75 -11.50 -6.17
C TRP A 89 -4.30 -10.18 -5.60
N TYR A 90 -4.81 -9.31 -6.45
CA TYR A 90 -5.41 -8.04 -6.00
C TYR A 90 -6.63 -8.26 -5.12
N GLU A 91 -7.55 -9.17 -5.48
CA GLU A 91 -8.71 -9.50 -4.65
C GLU A 91 -8.29 -9.95 -3.26
N ARG A 92 -7.27 -10.81 -3.17
CA ARG A 92 -6.73 -11.26 -1.88
C ARG A 92 -6.16 -10.10 -1.07
N GLY A 93 -5.42 -9.19 -1.69
CA GLY A 93 -4.89 -7.98 -1.05
C GLY A 93 -6.01 -7.06 -0.55
N VAL A 94 -7.02 -6.82 -1.37
CA VAL A 94 -8.21 -6.01 -1.05
C VAL A 94 -8.99 -6.59 0.14
N ASP A 95 -9.18 -7.90 0.21
CA ASP A 95 -9.86 -8.55 1.33
C ASP A 95 -9.12 -8.37 2.65
N ILE A 96 -7.78 -8.48 2.63
CA ILE A 96 -6.94 -8.20 3.79
C ILE A 96 -7.08 -6.72 4.21
N LEU A 97 -7.05 -5.78 3.26
CA LEU A 97 -7.19 -4.36 3.54
C LEU A 97 -8.58 -4.01 4.10
N ARG A 98 -9.65 -4.62 3.60
CA ARG A 98 -11.00 -4.47 4.15
C ARG A 98 -11.06 -4.94 5.62
N SER A 99 -10.46 -6.09 5.90
CA SER A 99 -10.38 -6.64 7.25
C SER A 99 -9.56 -5.74 8.20
N GLN A 100 -8.40 -5.27 7.75
CA GLN A 100 -7.54 -4.37 8.52
C GLN A 100 -8.22 -3.04 8.80
N ARG A 101 -8.94 -2.48 7.82
CA ARG A 101 -9.69 -1.25 7.99
C ARG A 101 -10.81 -1.39 9.02
N SER A 102 -11.60 -2.48 8.94
CA SER A 102 -12.65 -2.79 9.91
C SER A 102 -12.08 -2.97 11.32
N ALA A 103 -10.93 -3.64 11.44
CA ALA A 103 -10.22 -3.79 12.71
C ALA A 103 -9.76 -2.43 13.26
N ALA A 104 -9.25 -1.53 12.42
CA ALA A 104 -8.84 -0.19 12.84
C ALA A 104 -10.02 0.70 13.29
N GLU A 105 -11.21 0.50 12.71
CA GLU A 105 -12.45 1.18 13.14
C GLU A 105 -12.94 0.74 14.53
N SER A 106 -12.70 -0.52 14.90
CA SER A 106 -13.14 -1.14 16.17
C SER A 106 -12.06 -1.09 17.25
N ALA A 107 -10.82 -0.73 16.93
CA ALA A 107 -9.70 -0.79 17.86
C ALA A 107 -9.79 0.31 18.92
N SER A 108 -9.37 -0.03 20.15
CA SER A 108 -9.18 0.89 21.25
C SER A 108 -7.68 1.19 21.42
N GLY A 109 -7.30 2.47 21.41
CA GLY A 109 -5.90 2.90 21.51
C GLY A 109 -5.74 4.40 21.35
N GLU A 110 -4.50 4.87 21.16
CA GLU A 110 -4.25 6.29 20.92
C GLU A 110 -4.93 6.76 19.63
N ARG A 111 -5.72 7.80 19.75
CA ARG A 111 -6.60 8.28 18.68
C ARG A 111 -5.83 8.67 17.41
N GLU A 112 -4.64 9.23 17.58
CA GLU A 112 -3.82 9.68 16.44
C GLU A 112 -3.25 8.50 15.66
N GLU A 113 -2.73 7.48 16.34
CA GLU A 113 -2.19 6.26 15.71
C GLU A 113 -3.27 5.48 14.98
N LEU A 114 -4.43 5.28 15.63
CA LEU A 114 -5.57 4.61 15.01
C LEU A 114 -6.07 5.35 13.77
N GLN A 115 -6.11 6.68 13.83
CA GLN A 115 -6.52 7.50 12.71
C GLN A 115 -5.51 7.45 11.56
N ALA A 116 -4.20 7.43 11.84
CA ALA A 116 -3.15 7.29 10.84
C ALA A 116 -3.23 5.94 10.15
N ARG A 117 -3.35 4.86 10.93
CA ARG A 117 -3.50 3.49 10.40
C ARG A 117 -4.77 3.32 9.56
N TRP A 118 -5.89 3.84 10.03
CA TRP A 118 -7.14 3.81 9.27
C TRP A 118 -7.03 4.56 7.95
N LEU A 119 -6.35 5.72 7.95
CA LEU A 119 -6.13 6.52 6.76
C LEU A 119 -5.26 5.78 5.75
N GLU A 120 -4.14 5.23 6.19
CA GLU A 120 -3.22 4.46 5.36
C GLU A 120 -3.92 3.25 4.73
N THR A 121 -4.62 2.45 5.54
CA THR A 121 -5.37 1.28 5.06
C THR A 121 -6.47 1.68 4.09
N THR A 122 -7.18 2.80 4.32
CA THR A 122 -8.22 3.29 3.42
C THR A 122 -7.65 3.74 2.08
N GLN A 123 -6.48 4.39 2.07
CA GLN A 123 -5.80 4.78 0.83
C GLN A 123 -5.30 3.55 0.05
N ALA A 124 -4.69 2.59 0.73
CA ALA A 124 -4.23 1.35 0.11
C ALA A 124 -5.40 0.55 -0.49
N LEU A 125 -6.55 0.50 0.21
CA LEU A 125 -7.76 -0.15 -0.29
C LEU A 125 -8.28 0.54 -1.55
N ALA A 126 -8.36 1.87 -1.58
CA ALA A 126 -8.79 2.59 -2.76
C ALA A 126 -7.85 2.35 -3.97
N ILE A 127 -6.53 2.31 -3.74
CA ILE A 127 -5.55 1.97 -4.78
C ILE A 127 -5.78 0.54 -5.30
N GLY A 128 -6.00 -0.43 -4.41
CA GLY A 128 -6.26 -1.81 -4.81
C GLY A 128 -7.53 -1.96 -5.64
N LEU A 129 -8.61 -1.29 -5.25
CA LEU A 129 -9.86 -1.26 -6.03
C LEU A 129 -9.67 -0.63 -7.41
N CYS A 130 -8.90 0.45 -7.51
CA CYS A 130 -8.55 1.05 -8.80
C CYS A 130 -7.74 0.09 -9.68
N ALA A 131 -6.77 -0.63 -9.11
CA ALA A 131 -5.96 -1.59 -9.86
C ALA A 131 -6.83 -2.72 -10.43
N ILE A 132 -7.81 -3.23 -9.67
CA ILE A 132 -8.76 -4.23 -10.19
C ILE A 132 -9.66 -3.61 -11.27
N ALA A 133 -10.13 -2.37 -11.11
CA ALA A 133 -10.91 -1.69 -12.13
C ALA A 133 -10.13 -1.52 -13.43
N GLU A 134 -8.84 -1.20 -13.36
CA GLU A 134 -7.93 -1.10 -14.50
C GLU A 134 -7.78 -2.44 -15.24
N LEU A 135 -7.74 -3.58 -14.52
CA LEU A 135 -7.74 -4.90 -15.16
C LEU A 135 -9.01 -5.15 -15.99
N TYR A 136 -10.18 -4.73 -15.49
CA TYR A 136 -11.43 -4.84 -16.27
C TYR A 136 -11.51 -3.87 -17.44
N LEU A 137 -10.68 -2.83 -17.47
CA LEU A 137 -10.53 -1.95 -18.65
C LEU A 137 -9.50 -2.46 -19.66
N SER A 138 -8.61 -3.36 -19.26
CA SER A 138 -7.50 -3.87 -20.06
C SER A 138 -7.62 -5.37 -20.32
N ASP A 139 -7.01 -6.17 -19.47
CA ASP A 139 -6.83 -7.61 -19.69
C ASP A 139 -8.12 -8.42 -19.61
N LEU A 140 -9.10 -7.95 -18.84
CA LEU A 140 -10.37 -8.60 -18.59
C LEU A 140 -11.56 -7.88 -19.26
N CYS A 141 -11.29 -6.99 -20.23
CA CYS A 141 -12.32 -6.17 -20.86
C CYS A 141 -13.35 -6.96 -21.70
N PHE A 142 -13.06 -8.22 -21.99
CA PHE A 142 -13.98 -9.12 -22.71
C PHE A 142 -14.87 -9.97 -21.78
N GLU A 143 -14.71 -9.88 -20.47
CA GLU A 143 -15.59 -10.53 -19.51
C GLU A 143 -17.00 -9.92 -19.60
N ALA A 144 -18.03 -10.75 -19.48
CA ALA A 144 -19.42 -10.35 -19.73
C ALA A 144 -19.92 -9.22 -18.81
N ASP A 145 -19.35 -9.10 -17.63
CA ASP A 145 -19.68 -8.12 -16.58
C ASP A 145 -18.55 -7.11 -16.29
N ALA A 146 -17.56 -7.00 -17.21
CA ALA A 146 -16.38 -6.17 -17.02
C ALA A 146 -16.74 -4.69 -16.77
N GLU A 147 -17.65 -4.12 -17.55
CA GLU A 147 -18.07 -2.72 -17.41
C GLU A 147 -18.74 -2.47 -16.06
N GLU A 148 -19.68 -3.35 -15.66
CA GLU A 148 -20.39 -3.23 -14.38
C GLU A 148 -19.45 -3.36 -13.19
N ARG A 149 -18.51 -4.31 -13.24
CA ARG A 149 -17.47 -4.48 -12.20
C ARG A 149 -16.52 -3.31 -12.12
N CYS A 150 -16.06 -2.79 -13.26
CA CYS A 150 -15.21 -1.62 -13.31
C CYS A 150 -15.90 -0.40 -12.66
N GLU A 151 -17.18 -0.14 -13.02
CA GLU A 151 -17.95 0.98 -12.47
C GLU A 151 -18.17 0.82 -10.96
N ALA A 152 -18.52 -0.36 -10.49
CA ALA A 152 -18.73 -0.64 -9.07
C ALA A 152 -17.45 -0.43 -8.24
N LEU A 153 -16.30 -0.95 -8.71
CA LEU A 153 -15.02 -0.80 -8.04
C LEU A 153 -14.53 0.66 -8.01
N ALA A 154 -14.66 1.37 -9.12
CA ALA A 154 -14.31 2.77 -9.21
C ALA A 154 -15.19 3.64 -8.30
N SER A 155 -16.48 3.35 -8.22
CA SER A 155 -17.41 4.02 -7.31
C SER A 155 -17.07 3.78 -5.85
N GLU A 156 -16.77 2.52 -5.46
CA GLU A 156 -16.33 2.18 -4.11
C GLU A 156 -15.04 2.92 -3.74
N ALA A 157 -14.04 2.91 -4.63
CA ALA A 157 -12.78 3.62 -4.40
C ALA A 157 -13.00 5.13 -4.20
N LEU A 158 -13.85 5.74 -5.02
CA LEU A 158 -14.19 7.16 -4.92
C LEU A 158 -14.89 7.49 -3.60
N ASP A 159 -15.81 6.66 -3.14
CA ASP A 159 -16.51 6.86 -1.87
C ASP A 159 -15.59 6.74 -0.66
N LEU A 160 -14.55 5.92 -0.73
CA LEU A 160 -13.49 5.84 0.28
C LEU A 160 -12.65 7.13 0.36
N VAL A 161 -12.36 7.76 -0.76
CA VAL A 161 -11.46 8.93 -0.84
C VAL A 161 -12.17 10.26 -0.59
N LYS A 162 -13.43 10.42 -0.98
CA LYS A 162 -14.21 11.66 -0.79
C LYS A 162 -14.14 12.26 0.63
N PRO A 163 -14.33 11.49 1.71
CA PRO A 163 -14.24 12.02 3.08
C PRO A 163 -12.83 12.52 3.43
N LEU A 164 -11.78 11.91 2.86
CA LEU A 164 -10.39 12.27 3.10
C LEU A 164 -10.06 13.63 2.46
N GLU A 165 -10.53 13.87 1.26
CA GLU A 165 -10.38 15.14 0.55
C GLU A 165 -11.04 16.30 1.31
N VAL A 166 -12.25 16.08 1.83
CA VAL A 166 -12.96 17.09 2.63
C VAL A 166 -12.18 17.46 3.89
N LYS A 167 -11.62 16.44 4.60
CA LYS A 167 -10.78 16.68 5.79
C LYS A 167 -9.50 17.44 5.45
N LYS A 168 -8.80 17.07 4.37
CA LYS A 168 -7.59 17.76 3.90
C LYS A 168 -7.86 19.24 3.58
N ARG A 169 -8.95 19.54 2.86
CA ARG A 169 -9.36 20.91 2.52
C ARG A 169 -9.71 21.74 3.75
N LYS A 170 -10.40 21.17 4.74
CA LYS A 170 -10.67 21.86 6.02
C LYS A 170 -9.38 22.19 6.76
N LYS A 171 -8.48 21.21 6.96
CA LYS A 171 -7.20 21.40 7.65
C LYS A 171 -6.31 22.46 6.96
N LYS A 172 -6.30 22.47 5.61
CA LYS A 172 -5.58 23.48 4.83
C LYS A 172 -6.14 24.90 5.08
N ARG A 173 -7.48 25.05 5.05
CA ARG A 173 -8.14 26.35 5.31
C ARG A 173 -7.90 26.86 6.75
N GLU A 174 -7.87 25.97 7.72
CA GLU A 174 -7.56 26.32 9.11
C GLU A 174 -6.12 26.83 9.25
N ARG A 175 -5.14 26.12 8.69
CA ARG A 175 -3.73 26.57 8.66
C ARG A 175 -3.55 27.92 7.95
N GLU A 176 -4.24 28.13 6.83
CA GLU A 176 -4.21 29.42 6.12
C GLU A 176 -4.80 30.55 6.95
N ARG A 177 -5.84 30.30 7.76
CA ARG A 177 -6.42 31.27 8.70
C ARG A 177 -5.47 31.59 9.86
N GLU A 178 -4.81 30.58 10.42
CA GLU A 178 -3.81 30.76 11.49
C GLU A 178 -2.61 31.56 11.01
N THR A 179 -2.07 31.25 9.84
CA THR A 179 -0.95 32.01 9.26
C THR A 179 -1.32 33.45 8.96
N LYS A 180 -2.58 33.73 8.56
CA LYS A 180 -3.07 35.11 8.37
C LYS A 180 -3.24 35.85 9.69
N ARG A 181 -3.62 35.18 10.78
CA ARG A 181 -3.72 35.78 12.12
C ARG A 181 -2.37 36.16 12.72
N HIS A 182 -1.33 35.42 12.40
CA HIS A 182 0.02 35.62 12.93
C HIS A 182 0.93 36.47 12.00
N ARG A 183 0.41 36.99 10.88
CA ARG A 183 1.16 37.96 10.09
C ARG A 183 1.32 39.26 10.90
N PRO A 184 2.57 39.66 11.25
CA PRO A 184 2.78 40.96 11.89
C PRO A 184 2.31 42.08 10.93
N TRP A 185 1.64 43.06 11.49
CA TRP A 185 1.27 44.29 10.79
C TRP A 185 2.58 45.01 10.44
N THR A 186 3.21 44.63 9.34
CA THR A 186 4.29 45.45 8.80
C THR A 186 3.64 46.68 8.15
N LEU A 187 3.82 47.80 8.83
CA LEU A 187 3.47 49.15 8.40
C LEU A 187 3.83 49.39 6.92
N ARG A 188 2.90 50.00 6.21
CA ARG A 188 3.15 50.67 4.92
C ARG A 188 4.17 51.76 5.08
#